data_06412bc0b0964a8c8d7ab9934509878f
#
_entry.id   06412bc0b0964a8c8d7ab9934509878f
#
_cell.length_a   1.000
_cell.length_b   1.000
_cell.length_c   1.000
_cell.angle_alpha   90.00
_cell.angle_beta   90.00
_cell.angle_gamma   90.00
#
_symmetry.space_group_name_H-M   'P 1'
#
loop_
_entity.id
_entity.type
_entity.pdbx_description
1 polymer ?
#
loop_
_entity_poly.entity_id
_entity_poly.type
_entity_poly.pdbx_seq_one_letter_code
_entity_poly.pdbx_strand_id
1 'polypeptide(L)'
;MGHIRKRLGVPLAALFVLALVAAGCGDDEPAAPAAVDTSAIDAAEAEAAAAQADADAARADADAAAAAAADAAAALEAAEAAAAAASAEQMAEAQAALEAAQAEAEAAMAAAAEAESRASEAEMAAEEAAMAAEEEMVEEAAPTGDPGRVTIAVTTEPSTLDPQAVNDRSSRVVTANLFESLLGRDASTALVPVLATGYEAIDEDTWRFTVREGVTFHDGQALDAQAVADALNRMLDPDYSTQRDSYIRGMRVVEAVDAGTVDIHTDGVNATLPLQIAQLPIFAPGTADTVGESPVGTGPYMFEAWERGQQITAVRNPDYWGDAPSIDAFTVRFIPDKQTSLAALQAGEVDLVLDILPEQVPLVPQALSVPATEYSYIALNALRPDLAPPEIRVAMNLAVDKDLIAETLYEGYARPNDAQHLSPGMLGYNPDIGPFPYDPDRAREIMESHGWNDDNRLFLEIYAPIGRYLRGVETTQAVATMLNDVGFDTEVRLAEWTRFRAGSRIRGEEPGAYDARYGWNSNEWFDGARTRNFLVCGGSSSKLCDELVTDLFEQAGSTTDQDLRNILYQRAWARLHENPHAIYLLQQDLIYGATERLDWQPRLDDEYLVSEMSLN
;
A
#
# COMPACT_ATOMS: atom_id res chain seq x y z
N MET A 1 18.97 -34.73 -8.81
CA MET A 1 19.60 -33.46 -9.30
C MET A 1 19.30 -32.39 -8.27
N GLY A 2 20.34 -31.94 -7.61
CA GLY A 2 20.25 -31.18 -6.39
C GLY A 2 19.75 -29.76 -6.58
N HIS A 3 18.83 -29.34 -5.74
CA HIS A 3 18.53 -27.94 -5.47
C HIS A 3 19.04 -27.59 -4.08
N ILE A 4 20.07 -26.78 -4.08
CA ILE A 4 20.67 -26.12 -2.91
C ILE A 4 19.60 -25.16 -2.33
N ARG A 5 18.96 -25.53 -1.23
CA ARG A 5 18.21 -24.60 -0.40
C ARG A 5 19.22 -23.75 0.39
N LYS A 6 19.33 -22.48 0.02
CA LYS A 6 20.04 -21.48 0.83
C LYS A 6 19.27 -21.30 2.14
N ARG A 7 19.91 -21.63 3.24
CA ARG A 7 19.47 -21.30 4.59
C ARG A 7 19.47 -19.78 4.74
N LEU A 8 18.31 -19.19 4.95
CA LEU A 8 18.19 -17.87 5.54
C LEU A 8 18.31 -18.07 7.06
N GLY A 9 19.51 -17.86 7.57
CA GLY A 9 19.70 -17.68 9.00
C GLY A 9 19.26 -16.28 9.36
N VAL A 10 18.31 -16.15 10.25
CA VAL A 10 17.96 -14.89 10.91
C VAL A 10 19.13 -14.58 11.86
N PRO A 11 19.82 -13.44 11.74
CA PRO A 11 20.82 -13.08 12.72
C PRO A 11 20.12 -12.61 14.00
N LEU A 12 20.39 -13.27 15.12
CA LEU A 12 20.11 -12.74 16.44
C LEU A 12 20.79 -11.36 16.54
N ALA A 13 20.00 -10.30 16.61
CA ALA A 13 20.47 -8.99 17.00
C ALA A 13 20.79 -9.02 18.49
N ALA A 14 22.08 -9.09 18.82
CA ALA A 14 22.54 -8.91 20.19
C ALA A 14 22.26 -7.45 20.58
N LEU A 15 21.35 -7.22 21.49
CA LEU A 15 21.14 -5.94 22.16
C LEU A 15 22.38 -5.61 22.99
N PHE A 16 23.19 -4.65 22.53
CA PHE A 16 24.20 -3.98 23.32
C PHE A 16 23.56 -2.77 24.01
N VAL A 17 23.25 -2.90 25.28
CA VAL A 17 22.95 -1.74 26.13
C VAL A 17 24.25 -1.00 26.40
N LEU A 18 24.46 0.14 25.73
CA LEU A 18 25.56 1.05 25.98
C LEU A 18 25.13 2.12 26.98
N ALA A 19 25.53 1.99 28.24
CA ALA A 19 25.36 3.05 29.21
C ALA A 19 26.35 4.19 28.88
N LEU A 20 25.83 5.33 28.38
CA LEU A 20 26.58 6.56 28.21
C LEU A 20 26.66 7.31 29.54
N VAL A 21 27.82 7.29 30.16
CA VAL A 21 28.16 8.23 31.24
C VAL A 21 28.62 9.53 30.62
N ALA A 22 27.76 10.54 30.61
CA ALA A 22 28.13 11.91 30.28
C ALA A 22 28.76 12.58 31.51
N ALA A 23 30.06 12.86 31.46
CA ALA A 23 30.72 13.73 32.41
C ALA A 23 30.54 15.20 31.97
N GLY A 24 29.65 15.93 32.61
CA GLY A 24 29.51 17.38 32.48
C GLY A 24 29.76 18.02 33.84
N CYS A 25 30.79 18.86 33.99
CA CYS A 25 31.04 19.65 35.16
C CYS A 25 30.07 20.83 35.27
N GLY A 26 29.33 20.89 36.37
CA GLY A 26 28.53 22.03 36.77
C GLY A 26 27.92 21.75 38.16
N ASP A 27 28.33 22.52 39.17
CA ASP A 27 27.89 22.38 40.56
C ASP A 27 26.42 22.72 40.71
N ASP A 28 25.60 21.70 40.84
CA ASP A 28 24.32 21.64 41.60
C ASP A 28 23.85 20.19 41.58
N GLU A 29 23.86 19.55 42.75
CA GLU A 29 23.48 18.14 42.90
C GLU A 29 21.96 17.93 42.68
N PRO A 30 21.50 17.34 41.56
CA PRO A 30 20.18 16.73 41.55
C PRO A 30 20.26 15.34 42.16
N ALA A 31 19.28 14.99 42.99
CA ALA A 31 19.13 13.67 43.57
C ALA A 31 19.28 12.58 42.49
N ALA A 32 20.12 11.58 42.80
CA ALA A 32 20.30 10.43 41.91
C ALA A 32 18.92 9.77 41.62
N PRO A 33 18.63 9.46 40.36
CA PRO A 33 17.45 8.65 40.06
C PRO A 33 17.53 7.32 40.78
N ALA A 34 16.42 6.87 41.38
CA ALA A 34 16.34 5.53 41.98
C ALA A 34 16.75 4.52 40.92
N ALA A 35 17.61 3.57 41.29
CA ALA A 35 17.98 2.48 40.41
C ALA A 35 16.69 1.69 40.05
N VAL A 36 16.39 1.61 38.76
CA VAL A 36 15.31 0.79 38.24
C VAL A 36 15.66 -0.67 38.56
N ASP A 37 14.74 -1.42 39.16
CA ASP A 37 14.92 -2.84 39.45
C ASP A 37 14.62 -3.64 38.17
N THR A 38 15.66 -3.95 37.40
CA THR A 38 15.53 -4.71 36.14
C THR A 38 15.46 -6.23 36.36
N SER A 39 15.33 -6.71 37.60
CA SER A 39 15.41 -8.14 37.94
C SER A 39 14.27 -8.97 37.34
N ALA A 40 13.08 -8.38 37.13
CA ALA A 40 11.95 -9.06 36.51
C ALA A 40 12.16 -9.18 34.99
N ILE A 41 12.61 -8.11 34.34
CA ILE A 41 12.94 -8.08 32.91
C ILE A 41 14.04 -9.10 32.59
N ASP A 42 15.15 -9.07 33.38
CA ASP A 42 16.25 -10.02 33.21
C ASP A 42 15.78 -11.49 33.38
N ALA A 43 14.76 -11.75 34.23
CA ALA A 43 14.19 -13.07 34.41
C ALA A 43 13.29 -13.49 33.22
N ALA A 44 12.45 -12.59 32.71
CA ALA A 44 11.58 -12.86 31.56
C ALA A 44 12.39 -13.07 30.26
N GLU A 45 13.44 -12.26 30.04
CA GLU A 45 14.36 -12.46 28.91
C GLU A 45 15.09 -13.81 28.99
N ALA A 46 15.46 -14.25 30.20
CA ALA A 46 16.09 -15.55 30.40
C ALA A 46 15.13 -16.72 30.14
N GLU A 47 13.86 -16.58 30.49
CA GLU A 47 12.82 -17.57 30.23
C GLU A 47 12.49 -17.67 28.73
N ALA A 48 12.33 -16.54 28.04
CA ALA A 48 12.16 -16.49 26.59
C ALA A 48 13.34 -17.09 25.84
N ALA A 49 14.58 -16.80 26.26
CA ALA A 49 15.79 -17.40 25.67
C ALA A 49 15.87 -18.91 25.89
N ALA A 50 15.38 -19.42 27.04
CA ALA A 50 15.33 -20.86 27.31
C ALA A 50 14.25 -21.54 26.43
N ALA A 51 13.06 -20.96 26.31
CA ALA A 51 12.01 -21.46 25.44
C ALA A 51 12.43 -21.49 23.95
N GLN A 52 13.15 -20.47 23.49
CA GLN A 52 13.70 -20.46 22.14
C GLN A 52 14.73 -21.58 21.92
N ALA A 53 15.58 -21.85 22.92
CA ALA A 53 16.56 -22.94 22.82
C ALA A 53 15.86 -24.32 22.78
N ASP A 54 14.77 -24.50 23.50
CA ASP A 54 13.96 -25.72 23.48
C ASP A 54 13.25 -25.90 22.12
N ALA A 55 12.73 -24.81 21.52
CA ALA A 55 12.14 -24.82 20.19
C ALA A 55 13.17 -25.17 19.09
N ASP A 56 14.38 -24.62 19.18
CA ASP A 56 15.48 -24.93 18.25
C ASP A 56 15.91 -26.41 18.35
N ALA A 57 15.94 -26.96 19.57
CA ALA A 57 16.22 -28.38 19.78
C ALA A 57 15.11 -29.30 19.23
N ALA A 58 13.86 -28.97 19.49
CA ALA A 58 12.70 -29.71 18.96
C ALA A 58 12.67 -29.69 17.43
N ARG A 59 13.03 -28.55 16.82
CA ARG A 59 13.15 -28.42 15.35
C ARG A 59 14.25 -29.31 14.79
N ALA A 60 15.40 -29.37 15.44
CA ALA A 60 16.50 -30.25 15.04
C ALA A 60 16.11 -31.74 15.12
N ASP A 61 15.34 -32.12 16.14
CA ASP A 61 14.80 -33.48 16.27
C ASP A 61 13.79 -33.80 15.16
N ALA A 62 12.91 -32.84 14.79
CA ALA A 62 11.97 -33.00 13.69
C ALA A 62 12.67 -33.14 12.32
N ASP A 63 13.71 -32.34 12.07
CA ASP A 63 14.54 -32.45 10.85
C ASP A 63 15.24 -33.81 10.76
N ALA A 64 15.74 -34.35 11.89
CA ALA A 64 16.36 -35.68 11.95
C ALA A 64 15.35 -36.81 11.71
N ALA A 65 14.15 -36.71 12.28
CA ALA A 65 13.08 -37.67 12.07
C ALA A 65 12.57 -37.65 10.62
N ALA A 66 12.45 -36.47 10.01
CA ALA A 66 12.09 -36.32 8.60
C ALA A 66 13.14 -36.95 7.66
N ALA A 67 14.43 -36.81 7.99
CA ALA A 67 15.49 -37.46 7.24
C ALA A 67 15.40 -39.00 7.34
N ALA A 68 15.16 -39.55 8.54
CA ALA A 68 14.98 -40.98 8.74
C ALA A 68 13.76 -41.53 7.98
N ALA A 69 12.65 -40.78 7.93
CA ALA A 69 11.48 -41.15 7.14
C ALA A 69 11.76 -41.16 5.64
N ALA A 70 12.56 -40.23 5.14
CA ALA A 70 12.99 -40.20 3.74
C ALA A 70 13.88 -41.40 3.39
N ASP A 71 14.79 -41.79 4.28
CA ASP A 71 15.64 -42.97 4.10
C ASP A 71 14.82 -44.27 4.09
N ALA A 72 13.83 -44.40 4.99
CA ALA A 72 12.91 -45.54 5.07
C ALA A 72 12.02 -45.62 3.83
N ALA A 73 11.55 -44.49 3.30
CA ALA A 73 10.80 -44.45 2.03
C ALA A 73 11.63 -44.91 0.83
N ALA A 74 12.91 -44.52 0.78
CA ALA A 74 13.83 -45.01 -0.27
C ALA A 74 14.11 -46.50 -0.16
N ALA A 75 14.22 -47.05 1.05
CA ALA A 75 14.37 -48.47 1.30
C ALA A 75 13.12 -49.27 0.87
N LEU A 76 11.91 -48.72 1.10
CA LEU A 76 10.65 -49.28 0.65
C LEU A 76 10.59 -49.35 -0.89
N GLU A 77 10.94 -48.24 -1.58
CA GLU A 77 10.97 -48.22 -3.06
C GLU A 77 11.93 -49.25 -3.62
N ALA A 78 13.09 -49.45 -2.99
CA ALA A 78 14.05 -50.47 -3.35
C ALA A 78 13.52 -51.90 -3.14
N ALA A 79 12.79 -52.16 -2.03
CA ALA A 79 12.16 -53.43 -1.73
C ALA A 79 11.00 -53.75 -2.70
N GLU A 80 10.21 -52.77 -3.09
CA GLU A 80 9.15 -52.87 -4.11
C GLU A 80 9.74 -53.26 -5.48
N ALA A 81 10.84 -52.61 -5.86
CA ALA A 81 11.53 -52.94 -7.14
C ALA A 81 12.11 -54.35 -7.11
N ALA A 82 12.66 -54.79 -5.97
CA ALA A 82 13.18 -56.15 -5.80
C ALA A 82 12.07 -57.22 -5.85
N ALA A 83 10.94 -56.95 -5.19
CA ALA A 83 9.77 -57.85 -5.23
C ALA A 83 9.18 -57.99 -6.64
N ALA A 84 9.13 -56.88 -7.40
CA ALA A 84 8.67 -56.90 -8.80
C ALA A 84 9.58 -57.65 -9.75
N ALA A 85 10.88 -57.77 -9.44
CA ALA A 85 11.89 -58.47 -10.24
C ALA A 85 12.13 -59.93 -9.82
N ALA A 86 11.51 -60.40 -8.72
CA ALA A 86 11.75 -61.71 -8.14
C ALA A 86 11.22 -62.87 -9.02
N SER A 87 12.00 -63.95 -9.13
CA SER A 87 11.54 -65.21 -9.73
C SER A 87 10.58 -65.97 -8.82
N ALA A 88 9.83 -66.95 -9.36
CA ALA A 88 8.84 -67.68 -8.58
C ALA A 88 9.40 -68.40 -7.32
N GLU A 89 10.70 -68.74 -7.30
CA GLU A 89 11.39 -69.33 -6.13
C GLU A 89 11.78 -68.27 -5.09
N GLN A 90 11.92 -67.01 -5.48
CA GLN A 90 12.35 -65.88 -4.63
C GLN A 90 11.18 -65.05 -4.10
N MET A 91 9.97 -65.28 -4.59
CA MET A 91 8.79 -64.46 -4.25
C MET A 91 8.47 -64.39 -2.77
N ALA A 92 8.61 -65.51 -2.05
CA ALA A 92 8.29 -65.53 -0.61
C ALA A 92 9.28 -64.68 0.25
N GLU A 93 10.57 -64.69 -0.11
CA GLU A 93 11.61 -63.90 0.56
C GLU A 93 11.50 -62.41 0.18
N ALA A 94 11.23 -62.10 -1.06
CA ALA A 94 11.02 -60.74 -1.54
C ALA A 94 9.75 -60.11 -0.92
N GLN A 95 8.69 -60.91 -0.73
CA GLN A 95 7.46 -60.45 -0.08
C GLN A 95 7.65 -60.16 1.39
N ALA A 96 8.41 -61.01 2.13
CA ALA A 96 8.74 -60.77 3.53
C ALA A 96 9.64 -59.51 3.71
N ALA A 97 10.56 -59.27 2.76
CA ALA A 97 11.38 -58.04 2.77
C ALA A 97 10.55 -56.80 2.49
N LEU A 98 9.59 -56.86 1.59
CA LEU A 98 8.67 -55.77 1.30
C LEU A 98 7.79 -55.44 2.50
N GLU A 99 7.21 -56.43 3.17
CA GLU A 99 6.39 -56.22 4.38
C GLU A 99 7.22 -55.60 5.51
N ALA A 100 8.49 -56.00 5.66
CA ALA A 100 9.37 -55.39 6.66
C ALA A 100 9.71 -53.93 6.32
N ALA A 101 10.02 -53.61 5.07
CA ALA A 101 10.29 -52.27 4.62
C ALA A 101 9.05 -51.35 4.73
N GLN A 102 7.86 -51.88 4.47
CA GLN A 102 6.60 -51.16 4.66
C GLN A 102 6.39 -50.78 6.12
N ALA A 103 6.58 -51.73 7.04
CA ALA A 103 6.45 -51.47 8.47
C ALA A 103 7.49 -50.45 9.00
N GLU A 104 8.71 -50.52 8.49
CA GLU A 104 9.76 -49.54 8.85
C GLU A 104 9.44 -48.13 8.35
N ALA A 105 8.96 -48.00 7.10
CA ALA A 105 8.55 -46.74 6.50
C ALA A 105 7.34 -46.11 7.26
N GLU A 106 6.33 -46.92 7.60
CA GLU A 106 5.19 -46.47 8.40
C GLU A 106 5.61 -46.00 9.80
N ALA A 107 6.52 -46.72 10.44
CA ALA A 107 7.03 -46.32 11.78
C ALA A 107 7.85 -45.02 11.72
N ALA A 108 8.70 -44.85 10.69
CA ALA A 108 9.51 -43.66 10.50
C ALA A 108 8.65 -42.42 10.16
N MET A 109 7.61 -42.59 9.32
CA MET A 109 6.66 -41.53 9.04
C MET A 109 5.85 -41.11 10.27
N ALA A 110 5.43 -42.04 11.11
CA ALA A 110 4.74 -41.76 12.38
C ALA A 110 5.65 -41.00 13.36
N ALA A 111 6.92 -41.40 13.46
CA ALA A 111 7.89 -40.71 14.31
C ALA A 111 8.20 -39.26 13.82
N ALA A 112 8.27 -39.07 12.50
CA ALA A 112 8.45 -37.74 11.91
C ALA A 112 7.25 -36.82 12.20
N ALA A 113 6.03 -37.32 12.05
CA ALA A 113 4.82 -36.55 12.34
C ALA A 113 4.70 -36.16 13.84
N GLU A 114 5.11 -37.07 14.76
CA GLU A 114 5.14 -36.77 16.20
C GLU A 114 6.24 -35.74 16.54
N ALA A 115 7.39 -35.82 15.90
CA ALA A 115 8.47 -34.85 16.12
C ALA A 115 8.10 -33.47 15.57
N GLU A 116 7.43 -33.39 14.43
CA GLU A 116 6.94 -32.14 13.86
C GLU A 116 5.86 -31.49 14.73
N SER A 117 4.95 -32.28 15.34
CA SER A 117 3.96 -31.77 16.30
C SER A 117 4.64 -31.19 17.53
N ARG A 118 5.66 -31.86 18.09
CA ARG A 118 6.41 -31.35 19.25
C ARG A 118 7.20 -30.09 18.93
N ALA A 119 7.77 -29.98 17.74
CA ALA A 119 8.46 -28.78 17.31
C ALA A 119 7.50 -27.59 17.20
N SER A 120 6.30 -27.81 16.63
CA SER A 120 5.27 -26.77 16.54
C SER A 120 4.75 -26.32 17.92
N GLU A 121 4.57 -27.26 18.87
CA GLU A 121 4.19 -26.92 20.24
C GLU A 121 5.28 -26.11 20.96
N ALA A 122 6.56 -26.45 20.76
CA ALA A 122 7.69 -25.73 21.35
C ALA A 122 7.86 -24.33 20.73
N GLU A 123 7.64 -24.19 19.41
CA GLU A 123 7.66 -22.89 18.73
C GLU A 123 6.55 -21.97 19.28
N MET A 124 5.32 -22.49 19.49
CA MET A 124 4.23 -21.72 20.10
C MET A 124 4.54 -21.32 21.55
N ALA A 125 5.15 -22.19 22.33
CA ALA A 125 5.53 -21.88 23.71
C ALA A 125 6.65 -20.82 23.78
N ALA A 126 7.58 -20.82 22.82
CA ALA A 126 8.62 -19.81 22.71
C ALA A 126 8.05 -18.44 22.30
N GLU A 127 7.07 -18.43 21.40
CA GLU A 127 6.36 -17.22 20.99
C GLU A 127 5.53 -16.64 22.15
N GLU A 128 4.84 -17.49 22.94
CA GLU A 128 4.09 -17.10 24.14
C GLU A 128 5.04 -16.53 25.22
N ALA A 129 6.19 -17.15 25.45
CA ALA A 129 7.19 -16.67 26.40
C ALA A 129 7.83 -15.35 25.97
N ALA A 130 8.07 -15.17 24.67
CA ALA A 130 8.57 -13.92 24.12
C ALA A 130 7.55 -12.78 24.26
N MET A 131 6.27 -13.05 24.00
CA MET A 131 5.18 -12.09 24.22
C MET A 131 5.03 -11.72 25.70
N ALA A 132 5.16 -12.68 26.62
CA ALA A 132 5.08 -12.41 28.05
C ALA A 132 6.27 -11.54 28.54
N ALA A 133 7.47 -11.75 28.00
CA ALA A 133 8.64 -10.93 28.30
C ALA A 133 8.47 -9.50 27.77
N GLU A 134 7.85 -9.35 26.59
CA GLU A 134 7.54 -8.06 26.00
C GLU A 134 6.44 -7.31 26.78
N GLU A 135 5.43 -8.03 27.28
CA GLU A 135 4.34 -7.49 28.10
C GLU A 135 4.88 -6.98 29.47
N GLU A 136 5.85 -7.67 30.08
CA GLU A 136 6.50 -7.25 31.34
C GLU A 136 7.40 -6.04 31.16
N MET A 137 8.08 -5.91 29.98
CA MET A 137 8.83 -4.71 29.61
C MET A 137 7.92 -3.49 29.37
N VAL A 138 6.70 -3.74 28.84
CA VAL A 138 5.70 -2.69 28.57
C VAL A 138 5.06 -2.15 29.85
N GLU A 139 4.86 -2.99 30.87
CA GLU A 139 4.23 -2.56 32.15
C GLU A 139 5.16 -1.66 32.97
N GLU A 140 6.48 -1.71 32.78
CA GLU A 140 7.46 -0.86 33.49
C GLU A 140 7.78 0.46 32.77
N ALA A 141 7.46 0.57 31.48
CA ALA A 141 7.58 1.80 30.72
C ALA A 141 6.34 2.68 30.95
N ALA A 142 6.37 3.55 31.97
CA ALA A 142 5.41 4.65 32.08
C ALA A 142 5.42 5.46 30.77
N PRO A 143 4.26 5.92 30.26
CA PRO A 143 4.17 6.66 29.01
C PRO A 143 5.05 7.91 29.07
N THR A 144 6.25 7.82 28.51
CA THR A 144 7.21 8.93 28.41
C THR A 144 7.03 9.65 27.07
N GLY A 145 5.78 9.85 26.64
CA GLY A 145 5.51 10.73 25.52
C GLY A 145 5.97 12.14 25.89
N ASP A 146 6.94 12.69 25.18
CA ASP A 146 7.27 14.12 25.24
C ASP A 146 5.96 14.88 24.96
N PRO A 147 5.48 15.74 25.90
CA PRO A 147 4.18 16.38 25.75
C PRO A 147 4.04 17.26 24.50
N GLY A 148 5.16 17.63 23.87
CA GLY A 148 5.19 18.41 22.65
C GLY A 148 5.51 17.60 21.38
N ARG A 149 5.65 16.27 21.47
CA ARG A 149 6.08 15.42 20.34
C ARG A 149 5.01 14.39 19.97
N VAL A 150 4.78 14.22 18.68
CA VAL A 150 3.98 13.11 18.11
C VAL A 150 4.92 12.05 17.54
N THR A 151 4.63 10.78 17.85
CA THR A 151 5.39 9.65 17.32
C THR A 151 4.48 8.82 16.39
N ILE A 152 4.89 8.67 15.13
CA ILE A 152 4.15 7.96 14.08
C ILE A 152 4.92 6.67 13.74
N ALA A 153 4.25 5.52 13.79
CA ALA A 153 4.84 4.25 13.38
C ALA A 153 4.53 3.97 11.90
N VAL A 154 5.57 3.60 11.15
CA VAL A 154 5.48 3.14 9.76
C VAL A 154 6.19 1.79 9.61
N THR A 155 5.69 0.93 8.72
CA THR A 155 6.22 -0.43 8.52
C THR A 155 7.50 -0.48 7.69
N THR A 156 7.82 0.60 6.97
CA THR A 156 8.95 0.61 6.02
C THR A 156 9.76 1.89 6.19
N GLU A 157 11.07 1.75 6.30
CA GLU A 157 11.99 2.89 6.26
C GLU A 157 11.98 3.53 4.86
N PRO A 158 11.93 4.87 4.74
CA PRO A 158 12.14 5.58 3.48
C PRO A 158 13.48 5.20 2.84
N SER A 159 13.50 4.99 1.53
CA SER A 159 14.76 4.77 0.81
C SER A 159 15.55 6.07 0.66
N THR A 160 14.86 7.20 0.61
CA THR A 160 15.39 8.56 0.49
C THR A 160 14.36 9.57 0.99
N LEU A 161 14.80 10.75 1.39
CA LEU A 161 13.96 11.91 1.69
C LEU A 161 13.93 12.93 0.53
N ASP A 162 14.45 12.57 -0.65
CA ASP A 162 14.28 13.37 -1.86
C ASP A 162 12.79 13.36 -2.29
N PRO A 163 12.07 14.48 -2.11
CA PRO A 163 10.62 14.51 -2.31
C PRO A 163 10.23 14.39 -3.77
N GLN A 164 11.18 14.53 -4.70
CA GLN A 164 10.95 14.42 -6.14
C GLN A 164 11.29 13.03 -6.68
N ALA A 165 12.15 12.25 -5.99
CA ALA A 165 12.59 10.93 -6.44
C ALA A 165 11.55 9.84 -6.20
N VAL A 166 10.83 9.88 -5.09
CA VAL A 166 9.92 8.82 -4.60
C VAL A 166 8.51 9.32 -4.35
N ASN A 167 7.57 8.39 -4.33
CA ASN A 167 6.16 8.66 -4.06
C ASN A 167 5.54 7.57 -3.16
N ASP A 168 6.34 6.91 -2.35
CA ASP A 168 5.85 5.94 -1.37
C ASP A 168 5.35 6.63 -0.09
N ARG A 169 4.44 5.95 0.63
CA ARG A 169 3.81 6.49 1.85
C ARG A 169 4.83 6.79 2.94
N SER A 170 5.81 5.90 3.17
CA SER A 170 6.80 6.06 4.24
C SER A 170 7.64 7.33 4.07
N SER A 171 8.02 7.65 2.83
CA SER A 171 8.72 8.90 2.51
C SER A 171 7.80 10.12 2.68
N ARG A 172 6.52 10.03 2.23
CA ARG A 172 5.57 11.14 2.31
C ARG A 172 5.22 11.54 3.74
N VAL A 173 5.11 10.60 4.67
CA VAL A 173 4.87 10.89 6.10
C VAL A 173 5.90 11.89 6.65
N VAL A 174 7.13 11.84 6.17
CA VAL A 174 8.17 12.81 6.55
C VAL A 174 8.16 14.02 5.62
N THR A 175 8.26 13.80 4.31
CA THR A 175 8.55 14.86 3.34
C THR A 175 7.40 15.86 3.18
N ALA A 176 6.13 15.46 3.37
CA ALA A 176 4.98 16.36 3.33
C ALA A 176 4.99 17.42 4.45
N ASN A 177 5.73 17.18 5.53
CA ASN A 177 5.89 18.13 6.64
C ASN A 177 7.12 19.05 6.50
N LEU A 178 8.07 18.67 5.62
CA LEU A 178 9.32 19.41 5.39
C LEU A 178 9.28 20.27 4.14
N PHE A 179 8.52 19.87 3.12
CA PHE A 179 8.51 20.50 1.81
C PHE A 179 7.10 20.93 1.43
N GLU A 180 7.03 22.00 0.67
CA GLU A 180 5.79 22.50 0.09
C GLU A 180 5.92 22.64 -1.43
N SER A 181 4.77 22.63 -2.11
CA SER A 181 4.64 22.86 -3.54
C SER A 181 4.07 24.26 -3.82
N LEU A 182 4.05 24.70 -5.09
CA LEU A 182 3.39 25.98 -5.44
C LEU A 182 1.91 26.00 -5.05
N LEU A 183 1.22 24.87 -5.23
CA LEU A 183 -0.16 24.65 -4.83
C LEU A 183 -0.22 23.45 -3.89
N GLY A 184 -1.25 23.36 -3.08
CA GLY A 184 -1.54 22.24 -2.20
C GLY A 184 -3.02 21.90 -2.20
N ARG A 185 -3.45 21.09 -1.21
CA ARG A 185 -4.86 20.78 -0.98
C ARG A 185 -5.23 21.10 0.46
N ASP A 186 -6.41 21.65 0.64
CA ASP A 186 -7.01 21.76 1.97
C ASP A 186 -7.62 20.43 2.44
N ALA A 187 -8.15 20.39 3.65
CA ALA A 187 -8.79 19.20 4.22
C ALA A 187 -10.02 18.72 3.44
N SER A 188 -10.63 19.59 2.62
CA SER A 188 -11.71 19.22 1.70
C SER A 188 -11.21 18.68 0.35
N THR A 189 -9.89 18.58 0.18
CA THR A 189 -9.17 18.22 -1.05
C THR A 189 -9.23 19.25 -2.18
N ALA A 190 -9.78 20.45 -1.91
CA ALA A 190 -9.76 21.54 -2.86
C ALA A 190 -8.34 22.05 -3.09
N LEU A 191 -8.02 22.37 -4.35
CA LEU A 191 -6.72 22.94 -4.71
C LEU A 191 -6.60 24.37 -4.15
N VAL A 192 -5.54 24.61 -3.41
CA VAL A 192 -5.28 25.92 -2.75
C VAL A 192 -3.88 26.44 -3.04
N PRO A 193 -3.69 27.78 -3.10
CA PRO A 193 -2.39 28.42 -3.14
C PRO A 193 -1.56 28.13 -1.88
N VAL A 194 -0.27 27.76 -2.04
CA VAL A 194 0.72 27.56 -0.98
C VAL A 194 1.92 28.46 -1.21
N LEU A 195 2.98 27.98 -1.90
CA LEU A 195 4.13 28.81 -2.29
C LEU A 195 3.83 29.73 -3.49
N ALA A 196 2.77 29.48 -4.24
CA ALA A 196 2.18 30.48 -5.12
C ALA A 196 1.02 31.20 -4.44
N THR A 197 0.79 32.48 -4.80
CA THR A 197 -0.37 33.25 -4.36
C THR A 197 -1.49 33.26 -5.40
N GLY A 198 -1.20 32.87 -6.64
CA GLY A 198 -2.14 32.75 -7.73
C GLY A 198 -1.52 32.08 -8.97
N TYR A 199 -2.39 31.63 -9.86
CA TYR A 199 -1.99 31.02 -11.12
C TYR A 199 -3.05 31.22 -12.21
N GLU A 200 -2.63 31.27 -13.47
CA GLU A 200 -3.51 31.41 -14.63
C GLU A 200 -2.88 30.81 -15.89
N ALA A 201 -3.71 30.30 -16.79
CA ALA A 201 -3.28 29.97 -18.14
C ALA A 201 -3.22 31.28 -18.96
N ILE A 202 -2.02 31.70 -19.39
CA ILE A 202 -1.83 32.95 -20.14
C ILE A 202 -1.97 32.72 -21.64
N ASP A 203 -1.81 31.50 -22.11
CA ASP A 203 -2.08 31.02 -23.48
C ASP A 203 -2.33 29.50 -23.49
N GLU A 204 -2.34 28.87 -24.68
CA GLU A 204 -2.67 27.44 -24.84
C GLU A 204 -1.62 26.49 -24.27
N ASP A 205 -0.37 26.93 -24.13
CA ASP A 205 0.75 26.09 -23.69
C ASP A 205 1.59 26.70 -22.57
N THR A 206 1.08 27.74 -21.87
CA THR A 206 1.80 28.44 -20.80
C THR A 206 0.90 28.74 -19.62
N TRP A 207 1.32 28.27 -18.46
CA TRP A 207 0.73 28.61 -17.17
C TRP A 207 1.68 29.50 -16.38
N ARG A 208 1.14 30.62 -15.86
CA ARG A 208 1.87 31.58 -15.01
C ARG A 208 1.49 31.39 -13.56
N PHE A 209 2.51 31.39 -12.69
CA PHE A 209 2.38 31.32 -11.23
C PHE A 209 3.04 32.54 -10.61
N THR A 210 2.36 33.15 -9.63
CA THR A 210 2.92 34.23 -8.82
C THR A 210 3.47 33.63 -7.54
N VAL A 211 4.78 33.69 -7.33
CA VAL A 211 5.48 33.13 -6.17
C VAL A 211 5.23 34.03 -4.94
N ARG A 212 5.02 33.41 -3.78
CA ARG A 212 4.80 34.09 -2.51
C ARG A 212 6.07 34.79 -2.03
N GLU A 213 5.94 36.06 -1.65
CA GLU A 213 7.05 36.83 -1.10
C GLU A 213 7.26 36.52 0.39
N GLY A 214 8.50 36.65 0.88
CA GLY A 214 8.86 36.55 2.29
C GLY A 214 8.98 35.12 2.83
N VAL A 215 8.89 34.11 1.97
CA VAL A 215 9.16 32.71 2.34
C VAL A 215 10.66 32.46 2.34
N THR A 216 11.14 31.71 3.34
CA THR A 216 12.53 31.23 3.44
C THR A 216 12.58 29.72 3.54
N PHE A 217 13.61 29.12 2.97
CA PHE A 217 13.96 27.73 3.22
C PHE A 217 14.51 27.56 4.63
N HIS A 218 14.56 26.31 5.12
CA HIS A 218 15.05 25.97 6.47
C HIS A 218 16.50 26.39 6.73
N ASP A 219 17.29 26.62 5.70
CA ASP A 219 18.67 27.12 5.78
C ASP A 219 18.78 28.65 5.71
N GLY A 220 17.65 29.35 5.66
CA GLY A 220 17.56 30.81 5.61
C GLY A 220 17.69 31.41 4.19
N GLN A 221 17.83 30.61 3.13
CA GLN A 221 17.78 31.09 1.75
C GLN A 221 16.35 31.58 1.42
N ALA A 222 16.22 32.67 0.66
CA ALA A 222 14.90 33.16 0.22
C ALA A 222 14.34 32.29 -0.90
N LEU A 223 13.04 32.04 -0.86
CA LEU A 223 12.30 31.48 -1.99
C LEU A 223 12.08 32.59 -3.04
N ASP A 224 12.46 32.32 -4.27
CA ASP A 224 12.16 33.15 -5.44
C ASP A 224 11.78 32.29 -6.65
N ALA A 225 11.40 32.94 -7.74
CA ALA A 225 11.02 32.26 -8.98
C ALA A 225 12.15 31.41 -9.58
N GLN A 226 13.42 31.80 -9.37
CA GLN A 226 14.56 31.02 -9.87
C GLN A 226 14.71 29.71 -9.09
N ALA A 227 14.56 29.74 -7.77
CA ALA A 227 14.57 28.54 -6.92
C ALA A 227 13.47 27.53 -7.35
N VAL A 228 12.27 28.03 -7.63
CA VAL A 228 11.16 27.22 -8.16
C VAL A 228 11.52 26.62 -9.52
N ALA A 229 12.02 27.43 -10.45
CA ALA A 229 12.39 26.98 -11.78
C ALA A 229 13.49 25.91 -11.73
N ASP A 230 14.53 26.10 -10.92
CA ASP A 230 15.63 25.15 -10.76
C ASP A 230 15.13 23.80 -10.20
N ALA A 231 14.30 23.84 -9.15
CA ALA A 231 13.76 22.63 -8.53
C ALA A 231 12.86 21.83 -9.49
N LEU A 232 11.99 22.49 -10.26
CA LEU A 232 11.09 21.81 -11.20
C LEU A 232 11.80 21.35 -12.47
N ASN A 233 12.76 22.14 -13.03
CA ASN A 233 13.54 21.71 -14.19
C ASN A 233 14.43 20.50 -13.92
N ARG A 234 14.87 20.26 -12.66
CA ARG A 234 15.56 19.03 -12.28
C ARG A 234 14.73 17.79 -12.62
N MET A 235 13.42 17.83 -12.43
CA MET A 235 12.53 16.70 -12.74
C MET A 235 12.35 16.50 -14.25
N LEU A 236 12.57 17.53 -15.05
CA LEU A 236 12.50 17.49 -16.53
C LEU A 236 13.81 17.02 -17.17
N ASP A 237 14.89 16.89 -16.38
CA ASP A 237 16.15 16.35 -16.86
C ASP A 237 16.00 14.85 -17.19
N PRO A 238 16.25 14.41 -18.44
CA PRO A 238 16.10 13.01 -18.82
C PRO A 238 17.04 12.05 -18.08
N ASP A 239 18.11 12.54 -17.49
CA ASP A 239 19.05 11.76 -16.70
C ASP A 239 18.60 11.61 -15.24
N TYR A 240 17.60 12.38 -14.79
CA TYR A 240 17.03 12.27 -13.44
C TYR A 240 15.95 11.19 -13.37
N SER A 241 16.11 10.24 -12.47
CA SER A 241 15.14 9.15 -12.26
C SER A 241 14.13 9.52 -11.17
N THR A 242 12.86 9.55 -11.51
CA THR A 242 11.76 9.84 -10.58
C THR A 242 10.65 8.80 -10.68
N GLN A 243 9.97 8.54 -9.58
CA GLN A 243 8.71 7.79 -9.57
C GLN A 243 7.50 8.70 -9.89
N ARG A 244 7.73 10.00 -10.05
CA ARG A 244 6.72 11.04 -10.29
C ARG A 244 6.55 11.42 -11.76
N ASP A 245 6.97 10.57 -12.72
CA ASP A 245 6.87 10.82 -14.17
C ASP A 245 5.48 11.26 -14.64
N SER A 246 4.42 10.77 -13.98
CA SER A 246 3.05 11.14 -14.34
C SER A 246 2.73 12.60 -14.03
N TYR A 247 3.40 13.21 -13.04
CA TYR A 247 3.14 14.58 -12.60
C TYR A 247 3.90 15.63 -13.42
N ILE A 248 4.93 15.24 -14.17
CA ILE A 248 5.66 16.14 -15.07
C ILE A 248 5.25 15.98 -16.54
N ARG A 249 4.31 15.05 -16.80
CA ARG A 249 3.90 14.75 -18.18
C ARG A 249 3.31 15.96 -18.87
N GLY A 250 3.83 16.27 -20.06
CA GLY A 250 3.41 17.41 -20.86
C GLY A 250 4.07 18.73 -20.45
N MET A 251 4.89 18.76 -19.39
CA MET A 251 5.74 19.92 -19.07
C MET A 251 7.00 19.89 -19.96
N ARG A 252 7.44 21.07 -20.43
CA ARG A 252 8.64 21.21 -21.28
C ARG A 252 9.78 21.92 -20.57
N VAL A 253 9.47 23.05 -19.96
CA VAL A 253 10.45 23.91 -19.28
C VAL A 253 9.73 24.83 -18.29
N VAL A 254 10.43 25.19 -17.23
CA VAL A 254 10.00 26.16 -16.23
C VAL A 254 10.94 27.36 -16.27
N GLU A 255 10.42 28.56 -16.47
CA GLU A 255 11.18 29.78 -16.61
C GLU A 255 10.83 30.79 -15.52
N ALA A 256 11.86 31.35 -14.87
CA ALA A 256 11.70 32.50 -14.00
C ALA A 256 11.64 33.78 -14.87
N VAL A 257 10.47 34.39 -14.93
CA VAL A 257 10.25 35.61 -15.68
C VAL A 257 10.84 36.82 -14.98
N ASP A 258 10.66 36.85 -13.67
CA ASP A 258 11.25 37.84 -12.73
C ASP A 258 11.36 37.16 -11.35
N ALA A 259 11.70 37.89 -10.29
CA ALA A 259 11.92 37.31 -8.95
C ALA A 259 10.65 36.68 -8.34
N GLY A 260 9.46 37.11 -8.76
CA GLY A 260 8.17 36.66 -8.20
C GLY A 260 7.28 35.92 -9.20
N THR A 261 7.73 35.69 -10.45
CA THR A 261 6.88 35.13 -11.51
C THR A 261 7.55 33.95 -12.20
N VAL A 262 6.85 32.83 -12.26
CA VAL A 262 7.27 31.61 -12.95
C VAL A 262 6.29 31.26 -14.05
N ASP A 263 6.80 31.01 -15.28
CA ASP A 263 6.05 30.46 -16.39
C ASP A 263 6.40 28.98 -16.57
N ILE A 264 5.38 28.13 -16.69
CA ILE A 264 5.53 26.70 -16.97
C ILE A 264 4.97 26.42 -18.36
N HIS A 265 5.85 26.03 -19.27
CA HIS A 265 5.49 25.71 -20.65
C HIS A 265 5.15 24.25 -20.82
N THR A 266 4.12 23.96 -21.58
CA THR A 266 3.58 22.60 -21.80
C THR A 266 3.54 22.22 -23.28
N ASP A 267 3.28 20.93 -23.57
CA ASP A 267 3.09 20.40 -24.93
C ASP A 267 1.62 20.62 -25.38
N GLY A 268 1.22 21.89 -25.57
CA GLY A 268 -0.16 22.29 -25.83
C GLY A 268 -1.01 22.36 -24.56
N VAL A 269 -2.34 22.40 -24.68
CA VAL A 269 -3.25 22.58 -23.55
C VAL A 269 -3.06 21.48 -22.50
N ASN A 270 -2.70 21.88 -21.29
CA ASN A 270 -2.61 20.98 -20.12
C ASN A 270 -3.51 21.51 -18.99
N ALA A 271 -4.79 21.16 -19.04
CA ALA A 271 -5.76 21.58 -18.04
C ALA A 271 -5.50 20.98 -16.63
N THR A 272 -4.64 19.97 -16.53
CA THR A 272 -4.30 19.30 -15.26
C THR A 272 -3.01 19.80 -14.65
N LEU A 273 -2.31 20.76 -15.27
CA LEU A 273 -1.04 21.26 -14.75
C LEU A 273 -1.13 21.76 -13.30
N PRO A 274 -2.15 22.52 -12.87
CA PRO A 274 -2.26 22.94 -11.46
C PRO A 274 -2.33 21.76 -10.49
N LEU A 275 -3.01 20.66 -10.87
CA LEU A 275 -3.10 19.43 -10.07
C LEU A 275 -1.75 18.70 -10.00
N GLN A 276 -1.00 18.71 -11.10
CA GLN A 276 0.34 18.13 -11.17
C GLN A 276 1.31 18.91 -10.28
N ILE A 277 1.28 20.24 -10.34
CA ILE A 277 2.13 21.15 -9.56
C ILE A 277 1.90 20.99 -8.05
N ALA A 278 0.70 20.70 -7.61
CA ALA A 278 0.40 20.41 -6.20
C ALA A 278 1.13 19.16 -5.66
N GLN A 279 1.66 18.33 -6.53
CA GLN A 279 2.41 17.11 -6.19
C GLN A 279 3.93 17.25 -6.40
N LEU A 280 4.43 18.46 -6.72
CA LEU A 280 5.82 18.71 -7.05
C LEU A 280 6.48 19.62 -6.00
N PRO A 281 7.06 19.04 -4.93
CA PRO A 281 7.67 19.80 -3.84
C PRO A 281 8.91 20.58 -4.31
N ILE A 282 9.12 21.74 -3.68
CA ILE A 282 10.25 22.64 -3.92
C ILE A 282 11.28 22.46 -2.78
N PHE A 283 12.55 22.36 -3.10
CA PHE A 283 13.66 22.27 -2.16
C PHE A 283 14.67 23.42 -2.38
N ALA A 284 15.53 23.65 -1.38
CA ALA A 284 16.47 24.78 -1.38
C ALA A 284 17.50 24.68 -2.53
N PRO A 285 17.83 25.80 -3.18
CA PRO A 285 18.88 25.85 -4.21
C PRO A 285 20.22 25.29 -3.71
N GLY A 286 20.89 24.51 -4.54
CA GLY A 286 22.21 23.94 -4.24
C GLY A 286 22.19 22.69 -3.34
N THR A 287 21.03 22.20 -2.92
CA THR A 287 20.90 21.01 -2.07
C THR A 287 20.51 19.73 -2.83
N ALA A 288 20.41 19.80 -4.14
CA ALA A 288 19.93 18.70 -5.01
C ALA A 288 20.65 17.35 -4.76
N ASP A 289 21.96 17.38 -4.50
CA ASP A 289 22.77 16.18 -4.26
C ASP A 289 22.64 15.63 -2.83
N THR A 290 22.14 16.41 -1.88
CA THR A 290 22.04 16.07 -0.46
C THR A 290 20.62 15.95 0.06
N VAL A 291 19.62 16.42 -0.70
CA VAL A 291 18.22 16.49 -0.28
C VAL A 291 17.65 15.14 0.17
N GLY A 292 18.16 14.03 -0.38
CA GLY A 292 17.75 12.69 -0.02
C GLY A 292 18.16 12.23 1.38
N GLU A 293 19.17 12.88 2.01
CA GLU A 293 19.68 12.55 3.35
C GLU A 293 19.60 13.72 4.33
N SER A 294 19.64 14.95 3.82
CA SER A 294 19.59 16.20 4.58
C SER A 294 18.61 17.17 3.91
N PRO A 295 17.30 16.90 4.02
CA PRO A 295 16.27 17.67 3.35
C PRO A 295 16.19 19.11 3.85
N VAL A 296 16.11 20.07 2.92
CA VAL A 296 15.95 21.50 3.19
C VAL A 296 14.78 22.01 2.37
N GLY A 297 13.63 22.17 3.00
CA GLY A 297 12.38 22.65 2.40
C GLY A 297 11.94 24.01 2.97
N THR A 298 10.66 24.32 2.79
CA THR A 298 9.99 25.53 3.30
C THR A 298 8.93 25.24 4.35
N GLY A 299 8.71 23.95 4.64
CA GLY A 299 7.58 23.45 5.42
C GLY A 299 7.59 23.84 6.90
N PRO A 300 6.49 23.52 7.61
CA PRO A 300 6.31 23.84 9.02
C PRO A 300 7.25 23.10 9.98
N TYR A 301 7.93 22.06 9.51
CA TYR A 301 8.94 21.32 10.27
C TYR A 301 10.25 21.24 9.52
N MET A 302 11.35 21.18 10.27
CA MET A 302 12.72 21.05 9.80
C MET A 302 13.26 19.68 10.17
N PHE A 303 14.02 19.05 9.26
CA PHE A 303 14.72 17.81 9.51
C PHE A 303 15.73 17.96 10.66
N GLU A 304 15.76 17.02 11.59
CA GLU A 304 16.69 16.99 12.71
C GLU A 304 17.70 15.85 12.59
N ALA A 305 17.21 14.60 12.47
CA ALA A 305 18.08 13.43 12.37
C ALA A 305 17.42 12.26 11.65
N TRP A 306 18.24 11.39 11.06
CA TRP A 306 17.86 10.09 10.55
C TRP A 306 18.73 8.99 11.15
N GLU A 307 18.17 8.26 12.08
CA GLU A 307 18.77 7.07 12.66
C GLU A 307 18.37 5.85 11.82
N ARG A 308 19.28 5.43 10.94
CA ARG A 308 19.00 4.36 9.96
C ARG A 308 18.54 3.08 10.64
N GLY A 309 17.46 2.50 10.11
CA GLY A 309 16.81 1.31 10.64
C GLY A 309 15.94 1.55 11.88
N GLN A 310 15.87 2.79 12.43
CA GLN A 310 15.17 3.09 13.65
C GLN A 310 14.11 4.18 13.46
N GLN A 311 14.52 5.42 13.18
CA GLN A 311 13.61 6.56 13.15
C GLN A 311 14.13 7.76 12.36
N ILE A 312 13.22 8.67 12.04
CA ILE A 312 13.50 10.03 11.58
C ILE A 312 12.85 11.01 12.55
N THR A 313 13.57 12.06 12.91
CA THR A 313 13.06 13.15 13.76
C THR A 313 13.04 14.47 13.02
N ALA A 314 12.04 15.28 13.32
CA ALA A 314 11.90 16.64 12.82
C ALA A 314 11.36 17.57 13.92
N VAL A 315 11.76 18.84 13.88
CA VAL A 315 11.39 19.87 14.85
C VAL A 315 10.64 20.98 14.16
N ARG A 316 9.79 21.69 14.89
CA ARG A 316 9.04 22.83 14.37
C ARG A 316 9.97 23.89 13.79
N ASN A 317 9.63 24.40 12.61
CA ASN A 317 10.31 25.53 11.98
C ASN A 317 9.91 26.83 12.69
N PRO A 318 10.81 27.52 13.41
CA PRO A 318 10.49 28.75 14.12
C PRO A 318 10.22 29.93 13.18
N ASP A 319 10.73 29.87 11.95
CA ASP A 319 10.63 30.92 10.94
C ASP A 319 9.61 30.56 9.84
N TYR A 320 8.68 29.62 10.14
CA TYR A 320 7.65 29.22 9.18
C TYR A 320 6.77 30.40 8.77
N TRP A 321 6.56 30.57 7.50
CA TRP A 321 5.81 31.69 6.91
C TRP A 321 4.30 31.64 7.16
N GLY A 322 3.75 30.46 7.46
CA GLY A 322 2.33 30.23 7.78
C GLY A 322 2.06 30.20 9.28
N ASP A 323 0.92 29.63 9.66
CA ASP A 323 0.54 29.48 11.07
C ASP A 323 1.47 28.47 11.77
N ALA A 324 1.95 28.82 12.95
CA ALA A 324 2.83 27.94 13.71
C ALA A 324 2.08 26.67 14.17
N PRO A 325 2.62 25.45 13.89
CA PRO A 325 2.02 24.21 14.37
C PRO A 325 1.94 24.16 15.91
N SER A 326 0.94 23.44 16.44
CA SER A 326 0.80 23.23 17.89
C SER A 326 1.81 22.20 18.42
N ILE A 327 2.25 21.25 17.58
CA ILE A 327 3.22 20.21 17.89
C ILE A 327 4.65 20.76 17.74
N ASP A 328 5.52 20.57 18.75
CA ASP A 328 6.90 21.08 18.74
C ASP A 328 7.83 20.23 17.88
N ALA A 329 7.57 18.92 17.80
CA ALA A 329 8.39 17.97 17.07
C ALA A 329 7.60 16.70 16.69
N PHE A 330 8.09 15.96 15.71
CA PHE A 330 7.57 14.62 15.46
C PHE A 330 8.70 13.60 15.22
N THR A 331 8.37 12.34 15.46
CA THR A 331 9.24 11.20 15.19
C THR A 331 8.49 10.22 14.31
N VAL A 332 9.14 9.71 13.27
CA VAL A 332 8.64 8.58 12.47
C VAL A 332 9.48 7.36 12.79
N ARG A 333 8.92 6.41 13.54
CA ARG A 333 9.58 5.14 13.92
C ARG A 333 9.32 4.06 12.88
N PHE A 334 10.34 3.25 12.57
CA PHE A 334 10.23 2.14 11.64
C PHE A 334 9.96 0.84 12.41
N ILE A 335 8.72 0.38 12.37
CA ILE A 335 8.29 -0.86 13.03
C ILE A 335 7.70 -1.79 11.96
N PRO A 336 8.52 -2.70 11.37
CA PRO A 336 8.08 -3.54 10.25
C PRO A 336 6.98 -4.53 10.59
N ASP A 337 6.95 -5.01 11.82
CA ASP A 337 5.95 -5.94 12.28
C ASP A 337 4.69 -5.21 12.78
N LYS A 338 3.53 -5.61 12.27
CA LYS A 338 2.25 -4.96 12.59
C LYS A 338 1.76 -5.24 14.02
N GLN A 339 2.10 -6.38 14.59
CA GLN A 339 1.71 -6.70 15.98
C GLN A 339 2.54 -5.87 16.95
N THR A 340 3.84 -5.74 16.69
CA THR A 340 4.74 -4.85 17.45
C THR A 340 4.30 -3.39 17.36
N SER A 341 3.87 -2.92 16.18
CA SER A 341 3.31 -1.55 16.04
C SER A 341 2.06 -1.35 16.89
N LEU A 342 1.18 -2.36 16.91
CA LEU A 342 -0.04 -2.33 17.71
C LEU A 342 0.26 -2.33 19.21
N ALA A 343 1.20 -3.17 19.66
CA ALA A 343 1.64 -3.21 21.05
C ALA A 343 2.26 -1.87 21.50
N ALA A 344 3.12 -1.27 20.66
CA ALA A 344 3.71 0.04 20.91
C ALA A 344 2.64 1.16 21.03
N LEU A 345 1.57 1.07 20.23
CA LEU A 345 0.43 2.00 20.35
C LEU A 345 -0.32 1.82 21.66
N GLN A 346 -0.60 0.56 22.05
CA GLN A 346 -1.28 0.24 23.30
C GLN A 346 -0.46 0.68 24.53
N ALA A 347 0.87 0.57 24.44
CA ALA A 347 1.79 1.05 25.47
C ALA A 347 1.95 2.58 25.50
N GLY A 348 1.45 3.31 24.50
CA GLY A 348 1.67 4.76 24.38
C GLY A 348 3.08 5.15 23.94
N GLU A 349 3.85 4.23 23.38
CA GLU A 349 5.19 4.50 22.84
C GLU A 349 5.13 5.18 21.46
N VAL A 350 4.04 4.97 20.74
CA VAL A 350 3.70 5.67 19.49
C VAL A 350 2.30 6.23 19.58
N ASP A 351 2.05 7.36 18.92
CA ASP A 351 0.76 8.06 18.95
C ASP A 351 -0.15 7.70 17.81
N LEU A 352 0.44 7.28 16.69
CA LEU A 352 -0.28 6.98 15.46
C LEU A 352 0.35 5.77 14.77
N VAL A 353 -0.47 4.78 14.47
CA VAL A 353 -0.10 3.62 13.65
C VAL A 353 -0.93 3.66 12.37
N LEU A 354 -0.25 3.56 11.24
CA LEU A 354 -0.86 3.49 9.93
C LEU A 354 -1.22 2.03 9.58
N ASP A 355 -2.22 1.85 8.70
CA ASP A 355 -2.58 0.53 8.15
C ASP A 355 -3.09 -0.49 9.19
N ILE A 356 -3.96 -0.07 10.09
CA ILE A 356 -4.71 -0.98 10.97
C ILE A 356 -5.64 -1.84 10.11
N LEU A 357 -5.66 -3.14 10.36
CA LEU A 357 -6.58 -4.06 9.71
C LEU A 357 -7.97 -3.97 10.37
N PRO A 358 -9.08 -4.22 9.64
CA PRO A 358 -10.43 -4.21 10.21
C PRO A 358 -10.53 -5.01 11.51
N GLU A 359 -10.00 -6.23 11.56
CA GLU A 359 -9.99 -7.11 12.72
C GLU A 359 -9.18 -6.61 13.93
N GLN A 360 -8.31 -5.62 13.71
CA GLN A 360 -7.50 -5.00 14.77
C GLN A 360 -8.17 -3.77 15.40
N VAL A 361 -9.22 -3.24 14.79
CA VAL A 361 -9.93 -2.04 15.30
C VAL A 361 -10.36 -2.15 16.76
N PRO A 362 -10.88 -3.29 17.26
CA PRO A 362 -11.20 -3.42 18.67
C PRO A 362 -10.00 -3.40 19.63
N LEU A 363 -8.78 -3.49 19.10
CA LEU A 363 -7.54 -3.57 19.89
C LEU A 363 -6.84 -2.22 20.05
N VAL A 364 -7.23 -1.19 19.31
CA VAL A 364 -6.61 0.15 19.39
C VAL A 364 -7.36 1.06 20.36
N PRO A 365 -6.66 1.97 21.08
CA PRO A 365 -7.32 2.94 21.96
C PRO A 365 -8.33 3.82 21.25
N GLN A 366 -7.98 4.29 20.06
CA GLN A 366 -8.84 5.08 19.18
C GLN A 366 -8.64 4.63 17.73
N ALA A 367 -9.71 4.23 17.07
CA ALA A 367 -9.69 3.95 15.64
C ALA A 367 -10.21 5.16 14.87
N LEU A 368 -9.43 5.61 13.89
CA LEU A 368 -9.80 6.67 12.97
C LEU A 368 -9.91 6.07 11.57
N SER A 369 -10.89 6.49 10.79
CA SER A 369 -11.03 6.01 9.41
C SER A 369 -11.49 7.09 8.45
N VAL A 370 -11.08 6.96 7.19
CA VAL A 370 -11.47 7.82 6.09
C VAL A 370 -11.58 6.99 4.82
N PRO A 371 -12.55 7.27 3.92
CA PRO A 371 -12.59 6.62 2.62
C PRO A 371 -11.29 6.80 1.86
N ALA A 372 -10.70 5.71 1.37
CA ALA A 372 -9.54 5.81 0.48
C ALA A 372 -9.93 6.43 -0.87
N THR A 373 -8.97 7.06 -1.54
CA THR A 373 -9.12 7.43 -2.95
C THR A 373 -8.98 6.22 -3.89
N GLU A 374 -8.75 5.05 -3.32
CA GLU A 374 -8.58 3.79 -4.05
C GLU A 374 -9.88 3.01 -4.16
N TYR A 375 -10.11 2.47 -5.36
CA TYR A 375 -11.27 1.66 -5.69
C TYR A 375 -10.82 0.30 -6.19
N SER A 376 -11.39 -0.76 -5.63
CA SER A 376 -11.20 -2.11 -6.15
C SER A 376 -12.19 -2.40 -7.29
N TYR A 377 -11.73 -3.12 -8.29
CA TYR A 377 -12.52 -3.51 -9.45
C TYR A 377 -11.94 -4.76 -10.13
N ILE A 378 -12.72 -5.40 -10.96
CA ILE A 378 -12.22 -6.39 -11.91
C ILE A 378 -12.37 -5.82 -13.31
N ALA A 379 -11.25 -5.40 -13.90
CA ALA A 379 -11.20 -4.93 -15.29
C ALA A 379 -11.57 -6.06 -16.24
N LEU A 380 -12.43 -5.79 -17.20
CA LEU A 380 -12.95 -6.75 -18.17
C LEU A 380 -12.32 -6.52 -19.54
N ASN A 381 -11.94 -7.59 -20.22
CA ASN A 381 -11.48 -7.51 -21.59
C ASN A 381 -12.68 -7.47 -22.57
N ALA A 382 -13.24 -6.29 -22.75
CA ALA A 382 -14.37 -6.06 -23.64
C ALA A 382 -14.01 -6.17 -25.14
N LEU A 383 -12.73 -6.37 -25.48
CA LEU A 383 -12.28 -6.69 -26.85
C LEU A 383 -12.45 -8.18 -27.18
N ARG A 384 -12.67 -9.02 -26.18
CA ARG A 384 -13.01 -10.42 -26.32
C ARG A 384 -14.47 -10.52 -26.83
N PRO A 385 -14.76 -11.28 -27.94
CA PRO A 385 -16.08 -11.24 -28.59
C PRO A 385 -17.28 -11.59 -27.70
N ASP A 386 -17.12 -12.53 -26.76
CA ASP A 386 -18.14 -12.98 -25.83
C ASP A 386 -18.31 -12.05 -24.60
N LEU A 387 -17.33 -11.19 -24.30
CA LEU A 387 -17.43 -10.11 -23.32
C LEU A 387 -17.72 -8.73 -23.96
N ALA A 388 -17.74 -8.66 -25.30
CA ALA A 388 -18.00 -7.41 -26.04
C ALA A 388 -19.44 -6.85 -25.83
N PRO A 389 -20.50 -7.69 -25.72
CA PRO A 389 -21.84 -7.15 -25.45
C PRO A 389 -21.89 -6.45 -24.07
N PRO A 390 -22.33 -5.17 -23.98
CA PRO A 390 -22.43 -4.46 -22.72
C PRO A 390 -23.31 -5.18 -21.68
N GLU A 391 -24.39 -5.83 -22.14
CA GLU A 391 -25.34 -6.54 -21.29
C GLU A 391 -24.69 -7.67 -20.49
N ILE A 392 -23.73 -8.39 -21.07
CA ILE A 392 -22.96 -9.43 -20.35
C ILE A 392 -22.17 -8.79 -19.20
N ARG A 393 -21.55 -7.64 -19.44
CA ARG A 393 -20.76 -6.94 -18.40
C ARG A 393 -21.64 -6.27 -17.35
N VAL A 394 -22.85 -5.85 -17.72
CA VAL A 394 -23.90 -5.44 -16.76
C VAL A 394 -24.33 -6.64 -15.92
N ALA A 395 -24.59 -7.81 -16.52
CA ALA A 395 -24.93 -9.02 -15.77
C ALA A 395 -23.84 -9.40 -14.76
N MET A 396 -22.55 -9.26 -15.12
CA MET A 396 -21.43 -9.48 -14.19
C MET A 396 -21.48 -8.54 -12.98
N ASN A 397 -21.86 -7.27 -13.18
CA ASN A 397 -22.02 -6.30 -12.10
C ASN A 397 -23.23 -6.58 -11.20
N LEU A 398 -24.36 -7.06 -11.79
CA LEU A 398 -25.57 -7.45 -11.07
C LEU A 398 -25.41 -8.74 -10.27
N ALA A 399 -24.52 -9.64 -10.71
CA ALA A 399 -24.27 -10.92 -10.06
C ALA A 399 -23.50 -10.81 -8.74
N VAL A 400 -22.81 -9.69 -8.47
CA VAL A 400 -21.91 -9.53 -7.33
C VAL A 400 -22.58 -8.79 -6.19
N ASP A 401 -22.73 -9.48 -5.05
CA ASP A 401 -23.17 -8.91 -3.78
C ASP A 401 -22.02 -8.17 -3.10
N LYS A 402 -21.93 -6.87 -3.37
CA LYS A 402 -20.86 -6.00 -2.90
C LYS A 402 -21.00 -5.67 -1.42
N ASP A 403 -22.26 -5.58 -0.94
CA ASP A 403 -22.54 -5.33 0.48
C ASP A 403 -22.10 -6.53 1.33
N LEU A 404 -22.40 -7.75 0.89
CA LEU A 404 -21.95 -8.97 1.56
C LEU A 404 -20.41 -9.05 1.60
N ILE A 405 -19.73 -8.70 0.51
CA ILE A 405 -18.26 -8.67 0.49
C ILE A 405 -17.72 -7.62 1.45
N ALA A 406 -18.28 -6.41 1.48
CA ALA A 406 -17.88 -5.34 2.37
C ALA A 406 -18.06 -5.72 3.85
N GLU A 407 -19.19 -6.35 4.18
CA GLU A 407 -19.48 -6.79 5.56
C GLU A 407 -18.58 -7.94 6.00
N THR A 408 -18.41 -8.97 5.14
CA THR A 408 -17.75 -10.22 5.55
C THR A 408 -16.24 -10.23 5.42
N LEU A 409 -15.67 -9.51 4.46
CA LEU A 409 -14.23 -9.46 4.22
C LEU A 409 -13.56 -8.19 4.76
N TYR A 410 -14.34 -7.11 4.94
CA TYR A 410 -13.81 -5.82 5.37
C TYR A 410 -14.46 -5.31 6.66
N GLU A 411 -15.31 -6.12 7.31
CA GLU A 411 -15.96 -5.80 8.59
C GLU A 411 -16.68 -4.44 8.59
N GLY A 412 -17.21 -4.02 7.43
CA GLY A 412 -17.88 -2.74 7.23
C GLY A 412 -16.95 -1.56 6.90
N TYR A 413 -15.60 -1.76 6.88
CA TYR A 413 -14.62 -0.74 6.47
C TYR A 413 -14.42 -0.70 4.95
N ALA A 414 -15.49 -0.91 4.22
CA ALA A 414 -15.59 -0.72 2.78
C ALA A 414 -17.06 -0.47 2.41
N ARG A 415 -17.29 0.13 1.26
CA ARG A 415 -18.63 0.35 0.72
C ARG A 415 -18.66 0.03 -0.77
N PRO A 416 -19.83 -0.33 -1.34
CA PRO A 416 -19.97 -0.47 -2.78
C PRO A 416 -19.51 0.79 -3.53
N ASN A 417 -18.77 0.58 -4.62
CA ASN A 417 -18.32 1.66 -5.51
C ASN A 417 -19.50 2.17 -6.36
N ASP A 418 -19.61 3.49 -6.54
CA ASP A 418 -20.66 4.17 -7.33
C ASP A 418 -20.58 3.91 -8.85
N ALA A 419 -19.96 2.79 -9.27
CA ALA A 419 -19.73 2.43 -10.67
C ALA A 419 -18.90 3.46 -11.45
N GLN A 420 -18.00 4.14 -10.75
CA GLN A 420 -17.05 5.10 -11.30
C GLN A 420 -15.76 5.11 -10.47
N HIS A 421 -14.65 5.56 -11.06
CA HIS A 421 -13.37 5.69 -10.35
C HIS A 421 -13.18 7.11 -9.77
N LEU A 422 -14.25 7.66 -9.25
CA LEU A 422 -14.32 8.99 -8.63
C LEU A 422 -15.19 8.91 -7.38
N SER A 423 -14.84 9.71 -6.36
CA SER A 423 -15.66 9.94 -5.16
C SER A 423 -16.39 11.28 -5.24
N PRO A 424 -17.45 11.48 -4.43
CA PRO A 424 -18.03 12.80 -4.21
C PRO A 424 -16.96 13.85 -3.90
N GLY A 425 -17.07 15.01 -4.56
CA GLY A 425 -16.09 16.10 -4.44
C GLY A 425 -14.96 16.07 -5.48
N MET A 426 -14.73 14.96 -6.18
CA MET A 426 -13.77 14.91 -7.28
C MET A 426 -14.36 15.49 -8.56
N LEU A 427 -13.54 16.19 -9.35
CA LEU A 427 -13.98 16.73 -10.65
C LEU A 427 -14.40 15.61 -11.60
N GLY A 428 -15.60 15.68 -12.09
CA GLY A 428 -16.19 14.68 -12.99
C GLY A 428 -16.98 13.58 -12.30
N TYR A 429 -17.06 13.58 -10.96
CA TYR A 429 -17.96 12.66 -10.25
C TYR A 429 -19.40 12.91 -10.69
N ASN A 430 -20.08 11.83 -11.09
CA ASN A 430 -21.47 11.89 -11.52
C ASN A 430 -22.40 11.42 -10.40
N PRO A 431 -23.16 12.32 -9.75
CA PRO A 431 -24.06 11.96 -8.65
C PRO A 431 -25.33 11.24 -9.10
N ASP A 432 -25.61 11.19 -10.41
CA ASP A 432 -26.83 10.57 -10.96
C ASP A 432 -26.66 9.06 -11.20
N ILE A 433 -25.43 8.52 -11.04
CA ILE A 433 -25.14 7.09 -11.11
C ILE A 433 -24.73 6.58 -9.73
N GLY A 434 -25.00 5.29 -9.48
CA GLY A 434 -24.66 4.63 -8.23
C GLY A 434 -24.18 3.21 -8.45
N PRO A 435 -23.96 2.46 -7.37
CA PRO A 435 -23.57 1.06 -7.45
C PRO A 435 -24.58 0.24 -8.25
N PHE A 436 -24.10 -0.72 -9.05
CA PHE A 436 -24.98 -1.72 -9.62
C PHE A 436 -25.64 -2.52 -8.47
N PRO A 437 -26.97 -2.67 -8.45
CA PRO A 437 -27.64 -3.45 -7.43
C PRO A 437 -27.28 -4.93 -7.54
N TYR A 438 -27.37 -5.65 -6.43
CA TYR A 438 -27.28 -7.11 -6.45
C TYR A 438 -28.61 -7.69 -6.94
N ASP A 439 -28.60 -8.26 -8.13
CA ASP A 439 -29.77 -8.89 -8.78
C ASP A 439 -29.32 -10.10 -9.61
N PRO A 440 -28.99 -11.22 -8.96
CA PRO A 440 -28.50 -12.42 -9.64
C PRO A 440 -29.54 -13.07 -10.55
N ASP A 441 -30.83 -12.88 -10.28
CA ASP A 441 -31.89 -13.41 -11.15
C ASP A 441 -31.90 -12.65 -12.48
N ARG A 442 -31.83 -11.33 -12.44
CA ARG A 442 -31.69 -10.51 -13.62
C ARG A 442 -30.39 -10.78 -14.39
N ALA A 443 -29.29 -10.99 -13.67
CA ALA A 443 -28.02 -11.39 -14.28
C ALA A 443 -28.17 -12.69 -15.06
N ARG A 444 -28.81 -13.69 -14.47
CA ARG A 444 -29.07 -15.01 -15.12
C ARG A 444 -29.96 -14.87 -16.37
N GLU A 445 -31.04 -14.08 -16.29
CA GLU A 445 -31.88 -13.79 -17.44
C GLU A 445 -31.09 -13.19 -18.62
N ILE A 446 -30.19 -12.24 -18.33
CA ILE A 446 -29.34 -11.63 -19.35
C ILE A 446 -28.41 -12.69 -19.97
N MET A 447 -27.73 -13.48 -19.14
CA MET A 447 -26.83 -14.55 -19.60
C MET A 447 -27.56 -15.55 -20.49
N GLU A 448 -28.74 -16.02 -20.07
CA GLU A 448 -29.59 -16.95 -20.85
C GLU A 448 -30.01 -16.34 -22.19
N SER A 449 -30.33 -15.05 -22.24
CA SER A 449 -30.73 -14.36 -23.49
C SER A 449 -29.58 -14.29 -24.52
N HIS A 450 -28.30 -14.43 -24.04
CA HIS A 450 -27.11 -14.49 -24.86
C HIS A 450 -26.62 -15.95 -25.10
N GLY A 451 -27.41 -16.96 -24.65
CA GLY A 451 -27.12 -18.38 -24.87
C GLY A 451 -26.24 -19.01 -23.80
N TRP A 452 -25.96 -18.31 -22.70
CA TRP A 452 -25.17 -18.82 -21.59
C TRP A 452 -26.09 -19.28 -20.44
N ASN A 453 -25.92 -20.52 -19.99
CA ASN A 453 -26.72 -21.15 -18.94
C ASN A 453 -25.94 -22.31 -18.30
N ASP A 454 -26.57 -23.08 -17.41
CA ASP A 454 -25.90 -24.19 -16.70
C ASP A 454 -25.32 -25.29 -17.61
N ASP A 455 -25.90 -25.51 -18.77
CA ASP A 455 -25.44 -26.49 -19.75
C ASP A 455 -24.34 -25.93 -20.70
N ASN A 456 -24.28 -24.60 -20.82
CA ASN A 456 -23.36 -23.89 -21.70
C ASN A 456 -22.84 -22.64 -20.99
N ARG A 457 -21.83 -22.79 -20.16
CA ARG A 457 -21.25 -21.72 -19.32
C ARG A 457 -20.21 -20.92 -20.08
N LEU A 458 -20.15 -19.62 -19.81
CA LEU A 458 -19.13 -18.73 -20.36
C LEU A 458 -17.84 -18.86 -19.51
N PHE A 459 -16.79 -19.43 -20.11
CA PHE A 459 -15.50 -19.52 -19.45
C PHE A 459 -14.88 -18.14 -19.23
N LEU A 460 -14.40 -17.89 -18.01
CA LEU A 460 -13.78 -16.63 -17.60
C LEU A 460 -12.57 -16.87 -16.68
N GLU A 461 -11.37 -16.49 -17.13
CA GLU A 461 -10.20 -16.45 -16.26
C GLU A 461 -10.08 -15.07 -15.57
N ILE A 462 -10.07 -15.04 -14.23
CA ILE A 462 -9.79 -13.81 -13.46
C ILE A 462 -8.35 -13.87 -12.95
N TYR A 463 -7.54 -12.93 -13.40
CA TYR A 463 -6.14 -12.80 -13.01
C TYR A 463 -5.99 -11.87 -11.81
N ALA A 464 -5.39 -12.35 -10.70
CA ALA A 464 -5.24 -11.58 -9.47
C ALA A 464 -3.83 -11.69 -8.88
N PRO A 465 -3.29 -10.61 -8.27
CA PRO A 465 -1.98 -10.64 -7.62
C PRO A 465 -2.08 -11.20 -6.19
N ILE A 466 -1.03 -11.91 -5.77
CA ILE A 466 -0.88 -12.39 -4.39
C ILE A 466 -0.24 -11.29 -3.54
N GLY A 467 -0.79 -11.05 -2.33
CA GLY A 467 -0.15 -10.24 -1.28
C GLY A 467 -0.01 -8.73 -1.59
N ARG A 468 -0.66 -8.23 -2.67
CA ARG A 468 -0.57 -6.81 -3.04
C ARG A 468 -1.70 -5.95 -2.48
N TYR A 469 -2.89 -6.49 -2.40
CA TYR A 469 -4.10 -5.78 -2.01
C TYR A 469 -4.76 -6.46 -0.82
N LEU A 470 -5.25 -5.68 0.12
CA LEU A 470 -5.99 -6.18 1.28
C LEU A 470 -7.17 -7.04 0.79
N ARG A 471 -7.26 -8.28 1.25
CA ARG A 471 -8.32 -9.23 0.90
C ARG A 471 -8.56 -9.43 -0.62
N GLY A 472 -7.56 -9.08 -1.47
CA GLY A 472 -7.75 -9.08 -2.93
C GLY A 472 -7.97 -10.47 -3.52
N VAL A 473 -7.33 -11.50 -2.96
CA VAL A 473 -7.51 -12.90 -3.37
C VAL A 473 -8.88 -13.40 -2.95
N GLU A 474 -9.26 -13.19 -1.71
CA GLU A 474 -10.54 -13.58 -1.12
C GLU A 474 -11.72 -12.89 -1.85
N THR A 475 -11.59 -11.60 -2.11
CA THR A 475 -12.58 -10.84 -2.91
C THR A 475 -12.72 -11.42 -4.31
N THR A 476 -11.60 -11.73 -4.98
CA THR A 476 -11.64 -12.34 -6.32
C THR A 476 -12.32 -13.70 -6.32
N GLN A 477 -12.07 -14.54 -5.31
CA GLN A 477 -12.69 -15.85 -5.16
C GLN A 477 -14.20 -15.75 -4.87
N ALA A 478 -14.61 -14.80 -4.02
CA ALA A 478 -16.02 -14.53 -3.75
C ALA A 478 -16.76 -14.13 -5.03
N VAL A 479 -16.18 -13.17 -5.80
CA VAL A 479 -16.74 -12.76 -7.09
C VAL A 479 -16.83 -13.92 -8.08
N ALA A 480 -15.78 -14.75 -8.18
CA ALA A 480 -15.78 -15.92 -9.07
C ALA A 480 -16.93 -16.89 -8.72
N THR A 481 -17.16 -17.13 -7.42
CA THR A 481 -18.28 -17.96 -6.95
C THR A 481 -19.63 -17.40 -7.36
N MET A 482 -19.85 -16.10 -7.14
CA MET A 482 -21.10 -15.43 -7.50
C MET A 482 -21.34 -15.40 -9.02
N LEU A 483 -20.31 -15.25 -9.83
CA LEU A 483 -20.41 -15.33 -11.29
C LEU A 483 -20.79 -16.75 -11.75
N ASN A 484 -20.26 -17.79 -11.10
CA ASN A 484 -20.61 -19.18 -11.42
C ASN A 484 -22.10 -19.47 -11.17
N ASP A 485 -22.75 -18.77 -10.25
CA ASP A 485 -24.19 -18.94 -9.97
C ASP A 485 -25.10 -18.37 -11.08
N VAL A 486 -24.55 -17.60 -12.03
CA VAL A 486 -25.33 -16.92 -13.06
C VAL A 486 -24.94 -17.30 -14.50
N GLY A 487 -24.18 -18.40 -14.68
CA GLY A 487 -23.88 -18.95 -16.03
C GLY A 487 -22.44 -18.75 -16.48
N PHE A 488 -21.52 -18.36 -15.60
CA PHE A 488 -20.07 -18.38 -15.87
C PHE A 488 -19.43 -19.69 -15.39
N ASP A 489 -18.27 -20.04 -15.98
CA ASP A 489 -17.32 -21.04 -15.52
C ASP A 489 -16.01 -20.30 -15.23
N THR A 490 -15.85 -19.88 -13.98
CA THR A 490 -14.80 -18.92 -13.60
C THR A 490 -13.61 -19.63 -12.97
N GLU A 491 -12.41 -19.36 -13.49
CA GLU A 491 -11.14 -19.79 -12.93
C GLU A 491 -10.35 -18.58 -12.39
N VAL A 492 -9.82 -18.68 -11.15
CA VAL A 492 -8.98 -17.64 -10.56
C VAL A 492 -7.51 -18.03 -10.73
N ARG A 493 -6.77 -17.24 -11.52
CA ARG A 493 -5.33 -17.39 -11.70
C ARG A 493 -4.58 -16.39 -10.84
N LEU A 494 -3.81 -16.90 -9.89
CA LEU A 494 -3.00 -16.11 -8.99
C LEU A 494 -1.56 -15.96 -9.49
N ALA A 495 -0.94 -14.79 -9.27
CA ALA A 495 0.45 -14.56 -9.62
C ALA A 495 1.15 -13.56 -8.70
N GLU A 496 2.45 -13.72 -8.54
CA GLU A 496 3.34 -12.73 -7.95
C GLU A 496 3.28 -11.40 -8.70
N TRP A 497 3.47 -10.29 -7.99
CA TRP A 497 3.27 -8.93 -8.49
C TRP A 497 3.98 -8.63 -9.82
N THR A 498 5.28 -9.00 -9.94
CA THR A 498 6.05 -8.74 -11.17
C THR A 498 5.46 -9.48 -12.38
N ARG A 499 5.08 -10.75 -12.19
CA ARG A 499 4.45 -11.57 -13.22
C ARG A 499 3.06 -11.05 -13.58
N PHE A 500 2.29 -10.67 -12.56
CA PHE A 500 0.97 -10.07 -12.72
C PHE A 500 1.05 -8.78 -13.56
N ARG A 501 1.97 -7.86 -13.23
CA ARG A 501 2.18 -6.62 -13.99
C ARG A 501 2.57 -6.86 -15.44
N ALA A 502 3.44 -7.83 -15.70
CA ALA A 502 3.83 -8.19 -17.06
C ALA A 502 2.62 -8.68 -17.88
N GLY A 503 1.82 -9.61 -17.33
CA GLY A 503 0.60 -10.11 -17.96
C GLY A 503 -0.47 -9.04 -18.17
N SER A 504 -0.62 -8.11 -17.23
CA SER A 504 -1.62 -7.05 -17.32
C SER A 504 -1.36 -6.02 -18.42
N ARG A 505 -0.13 -5.95 -18.95
CA ARG A 505 0.26 -5.05 -20.05
C ARG A 505 0.02 -5.64 -21.45
N ILE A 506 -0.27 -6.95 -21.55
CA ILE A 506 -0.58 -7.58 -22.82
C ILE A 506 -1.89 -6.98 -23.36
N ARG A 507 -1.91 -6.56 -24.62
CA ARG A 507 -3.10 -5.96 -25.24
C ARG A 507 -4.25 -6.97 -25.31
N GLY A 508 -5.49 -6.49 -25.19
CA GLY A 508 -6.66 -7.34 -25.07
C GLY A 508 -6.91 -8.30 -26.24
N GLU A 509 -6.38 -7.99 -27.42
CA GLU A 509 -6.48 -8.80 -28.63
C GLU A 509 -5.30 -9.77 -28.81
N GLU A 510 -4.23 -9.61 -28.02
CA GLU A 510 -3.01 -10.41 -28.16
C GLU A 510 -3.13 -11.75 -27.42
N PRO A 511 -2.48 -12.81 -27.91
CA PRO A 511 -2.43 -14.08 -27.20
C PRO A 511 -1.83 -13.94 -25.80
N GLY A 512 -2.52 -14.47 -24.79
CA GLY A 512 -2.11 -14.39 -23.39
C GLY A 512 -2.62 -13.17 -22.66
N ALA A 513 -3.44 -12.31 -23.29
CA ALA A 513 -4.21 -11.31 -22.57
C ALA A 513 -5.19 -11.97 -21.60
N TYR A 514 -5.38 -11.36 -20.44
CA TYR A 514 -6.37 -11.83 -19.46
C TYR A 514 -7.81 -11.58 -19.95
N ASP A 515 -8.75 -12.40 -19.49
CA ASP A 515 -10.18 -12.17 -19.70
C ASP A 515 -10.72 -11.11 -18.75
N ALA A 516 -10.33 -11.24 -17.50
CA ALA A 516 -10.64 -10.32 -16.42
C ALA A 516 -9.44 -10.18 -15.47
N ARG A 517 -9.30 -9.03 -14.81
CA ARG A 517 -8.15 -8.74 -13.95
C ARG A 517 -8.59 -7.96 -12.72
N TYR A 518 -8.29 -8.50 -11.52
CA TYR A 518 -8.44 -7.74 -10.28
C TYR A 518 -7.44 -6.60 -10.22
N GLY A 519 -7.85 -5.47 -9.70
CA GLY A 519 -6.98 -4.32 -9.51
C GLY A 519 -7.61 -3.23 -8.66
N TRP A 520 -6.75 -2.30 -8.26
CA TRP A 520 -7.14 -1.05 -7.62
C TRP A 520 -6.71 0.11 -8.49
N ASN A 521 -7.43 1.21 -8.39
CA ASN A 521 -7.10 2.47 -9.01
C ASN A 521 -7.25 3.58 -7.98
N SER A 522 -6.18 4.33 -7.76
CA SER A 522 -6.20 5.53 -6.93
C SER A 522 -6.44 6.77 -7.81
N ASN A 523 -7.10 7.76 -7.27
CA ASN A 523 -7.30 9.05 -7.93
C ASN A 523 -6.75 10.20 -7.07
N GLU A 524 -5.44 10.22 -6.93
CA GLU A 524 -4.67 11.23 -6.21
C GLU A 524 -4.75 12.63 -6.84
N TRP A 525 -5.28 12.73 -8.07
CA TRP A 525 -5.51 14.03 -8.72
C TRP A 525 -6.85 14.66 -8.35
N PHE A 526 -7.77 13.87 -7.82
CA PHE A 526 -9.16 14.29 -7.56
C PHE A 526 -9.86 14.80 -8.84
N ASP A 527 -9.50 14.23 -9.98
CA ASP A 527 -9.92 14.68 -11.31
C ASP A 527 -10.14 13.48 -12.24
N GLY A 528 -11.18 13.55 -13.06
CA GLY A 528 -11.51 12.51 -14.05
C GLY A 528 -10.37 12.21 -15.02
N ALA A 529 -9.50 13.16 -15.32
CA ALA A 529 -8.35 12.99 -16.21
C ALA A 529 -7.43 11.83 -15.80
N ARG A 530 -7.32 11.56 -14.50
CA ARG A 530 -6.47 10.48 -13.96
C ARG A 530 -6.84 9.10 -14.49
N THR A 531 -8.11 8.92 -14.85
CA THR A 531 -8.64 7.62 -15.30
C THR A 531 -8.51 7.41 -16.82
N ARG A 532 -8.11 8.41 -17.59
CA ARG A 532 -8.09 8.40 -19.05
C ARG A 532 -7.45 7.14 -19.65
N ASN A 533 -6.28 6.74 -19.18
CA ASN A 533 -5.52 5.61 -19.75
C ASN A 533 -6.20 4.24 -19.60
N PHE A 534 -7.19 4.14 -18.71
CA PHE A 534 -7.99 2.92 -18.50
C PHE A 534 -9.24 2.88 -19.38
N LEU A 535 -9.70 4.03 -19.88
CA LEU A 535 -11.04 4.20 -20.41
C LEU A 535 -11.09 4.55 -21.91
N VAL A 536 -10.07 5.27 -22.44
CA VAL A 536 -10.08 5.68 -23.85
C VAL A 536 -9.59 4.59 -24.79
N CYS A 537 -10.05 4.61 -26.03
CA CYS A 537 -9.56 3.72 -27.08
C CYS A 537 -8.04 3.83 -27.24
N GLY A 538 -7.35 2.71 -27.22
CA GLY A 538 -5.88 2.66 -27.34
C GLY A 538 -5.12 3.14 -26.09
N GLY A 539 -5.79 3.44 -24.98
CA GLY A 539 -5.15 3.73 -23.69
C GLY A 539 -4.29 2.56 -23.24
N SER A 540 -3.16 2.84 -22.59
CA SER A 540 -2.13 1.83 -22.25
C SER A 540 -2.65 0.67 -21.37
N SER A 541 -3.73 0.89 -20.64
CA SER A 541 -4.38 -0.11 -19.77
C SER A 541 -5.84 -0.36 -20.15
N SER A 542 -6.33 0.26 -21.23
CA SER A 542 -7.72 0.08 -21.67
C SER A 542 -7.92 -1.26 -22.36
N LYS A 543 -9.01 -1.93 -22.04
CA LYS A 543 -9.53 -3.15 -22.67
C LYS A 543 -10.97 -2.94 -23.17
N LEU A 544 -11.40 -1.70 -23.27
CA LEU A 544 -12.65 -1.25 -23.86
C LEU A 544 -12.32 -0.18 -24.90
N CYS A 545 -13.04 -0.16 -26.01
CA CYS A 545 -12.99 0.97 -26.94
C CYS A 545 -14.43 1.46 -27.15
N ASP A 546 -14.77 2.57 -26.47
CA ASP A 546 -15.99 3.33 -26.69
C ASP A 546 -15.62 4.71 -27.21
N GLU A 547 -15.95 4.99 -28.48
CA GLU A 547 -15.56 6.23 -29.17
C GLU A 547 -16.17 7.46 -28.48
N LEU A 548 -17.40 7.36 -27.97
CA LEU A 548 -18.02 8.48 -27.25
C LEU A 548 -17.27 8.81 -25.95
N VAL A 549 -16.88 7.78 -25.19
CA VAL A 549 -16.06 7.98 -23.98
C VAL A 549 -14.73 8.63 -24.35
N THR A 550 -14.08 8.16 -25.41
CA THR A 550 -12.82 8.71 -25.91
C THR A 550 -12.96 10.19 -26.27
N ASP A 551 -13.95 10.53 -27.08
CA ASP A 551 -14.25 11.91 -27.48
C ASP A 551 -14.50 12.84 -26.28
N LEU A 552 -15.26 12.37 -25.29
CA LEU A 552 -15.56 13.15 -24.08
C LEU A 552 -14.32 13.42 -23.25
N PHE A 553 -13.43 12.43 -23.11
CA PHE A 553 -12.16 12.60 -22.42
C PHE A 553 -11.19 13.51 -23.17
N GLU A 554 -11.17 13.46 -24.51
CA GLU A 554 -10.33 14.33 -25.32
C GLU A 554 -10.83 15.78 -25.29
N GLN A 555 -12.14 16.01 -25.38
CA GLN A 555 -12.71 17.33 -25.19
C GLN A 555 -12.41 17.90 -23.79
N ALA A 556 -12.55 17.09 -22.73
CA ALA A 556 -12.24 17.52 -21.37
C ALA A 556 -10.73 17.84 -21.18
N GLY A 557 -9.84 17.14 -21.87
CA GLY A 557 -8.40 17.38 -21.84
C GLY A 557 -7.96 18.63 -22.65
N SER A 558 -8.80 19.12 -23.56
CA SER A 558 -8.50 20.24 -24.45
C SER A 558 -9.03 21.60 -23.96
N THR A 559 -9.57 21.67 -22.75
CA THR A 559 -10.10 22.91 -22.16
C THR A 559 -9.67 23.06 -20.71
N THR A 560 -9.43 24.31 -20.29
CA THR A 560 -9.17 24.69 -18.90
C THR A 560 -10.43 25.06 -18.12
N ASP A 561 -11.58 25.15 -18.79
CA ASP A 561 -12.89 25.42 -18.18
C ASP A 561 -13.32 24.22 -17.29
N GLN A 562 -13.24 24.38 -15.99
CA GLN A 562 -13.52 23.33 -15.00
C GLN A 562 -14.97 22.85 -15.03
N ASP A 563 -15.94 23.76 -15.26
CA ASP A 563 -17.35 23.40 -15.34
C ASP A 563 -17.62 22.54 -16.57
N LEU A 564 -17.05 22.91 -17.71
CA LEU A 564 -17.15 22.11 -18.92
C LEU A 564 -16.48 20.76 -18.77
N ARG A 565 -15.27 20.70 -18.18
CA ARG A 565 -14.58 19.43 -17.89
C ARG A 565 -15.42 18.53 -17.00
N ASN A 566 -16.01 19.08 -15.93
CA ASN A 566 -16.88 18.34 -15.01
C ASN A 566 -18.06 17.70 -15.76
N ILE A 567 -18.77 18.47 -16.59
CA ILE A 567 -19.89 17.96 -17.41
C ILE A 567 -19.45 16.85 -18.36
N LEU A 568 -18.31 17.02 -19.03
CA LEU A 568 -17.81 16.03 -19.99
C LEU A 568 -17.46 14.71 -19.31
N TYR A 569 -16.78 14.72 -18.16
CA TYR A 569 -16.48 13.52 -17.40
C TYR A 569 -17.74 12.86 -16.83
N GLN A 570 -18.69 13.63 -16.31
CA GLN A 570 -19.98 13.08 -15.85
C GLN A 570 -20.72 12.33 -16.97
N ARG A 571 -20.73 12.88 -18.19
CA ARG A 571 -21.30 12.20 -19.36
C ARG A 571 -20.53 10.93 -19.74
N ALA A 572 -19.21 10.95 -19.63
CA ALA A 572 -18.38 9.77 -19.88
C ALA A 572 -18.70 8.65 -18.87
N TRP A 573 -18.85 8.98 -17.58
CA TRP A 573 -19.24 7.99 -16.55
C TRP A 573 -20.65 7.49 -16.72
N ALA A 574 -21.62 8.32 -17.11
CA ALA A 574 -22.96 7.86 -17.45
C ALA A 574 -22.92 6.83 -18.60
N ARG A 575 -22.11 7.08 -19.65
CA ARG A 575 -21.90 6.12 -20.74
C ARG A 575 -21.23 4.84 -20.27
N LEU A 576 -20.24 4.92 -19.38
CA LEU A 576 -19.54 3.75 -18.81
C LEU A 576 -20.43 2.95 -17.85
N HIS A 577 -21.44 3.55 -17.26
CA HIS A 577 -22.46 2.81 -16.51
C HIS A 577 -23.34 1.96 -17.43
N GLU A 578 -23.67 2.43 -18.64
CA GLU A 578 -24.39 1.65 -19.65
C GLU A 578 -23.48 0.60 -20.33
N ASN A 579 -22.18 0.89 -20.46
CA ASN A 579 -21.18 0.07 -21.13
C ASN A 579 -19.97 -0.16 -20.22
N PRO A 580 -20.12 -0.94 -19.13
CA PRO A 580 -19.10 -1.02 -18.09
C PRO A 580 -17.81 -1.70 -18.58
N HIS A 581 -16.65 -1.10 -18.23
CA HIS A 581 -15.33 -1.65 -18.51
C HIS A 581 -14.83 -2.58 -17.40
N ALA A 582 -15.57 -2.67 -16.29
CA ALA A 582 -15.18 -3.42 -15.11
C ALA A 582 -16.41 -3.94 -14.35
N ILE A 583 -16.19 -4.94 -13.49
CA ILE A 583 -17.03 -5.16 -12.33
C ILE A 583 -16.53 -4.17 -11.28
N TYR A 584 -17.34 -3.16 -10.95
CA TYR A 584 -17.01 -2.20 -9.91
C TYR A 584 -17.31 -2.85 -8.55
N LEU A 585 -16.30 -2.86 -7.68
CA LEU A 585 -16.41 -3.57 -6.40
C LEU A 585 -16.60 -2.58 -5.25
N LEU A 586 -15.52 -2.21 -4.58
CA LEU A 586 -15.57 -1.49 -3.32
C LEU A 586 -14.66 -0.26 -3.33
N GLN A 587 -15.06 0.75 -2.57
CA GLN A 587 -14.18 1.76 -2.00
C GLN A 587 -13.89 1.34 -0.55
N GLN A 588 -12.63 1.16 -0.22
CA GLN A 588 -12.20 0.79 1.13
C GLN A 588 -11.96 2.02 1.99
N ASP A 589 -11.97 1.84 3.29
CA ASP A 589 -11.49 2.87 4.21
C ASP A 589 -10.01 2.63 4.55
N LEU A 590 -9.26 3.72 4.69
CA LEU A 590 -7.99 3.73 5.40
C LEU A 590 -8.31 3.76 6.89
N ILE A 591 -7.68 2.87 7.66
CA ILE A 591 -7.91 2.75 9.10
C ILE A 591 -6.61 3.02 9.83
N TYR A 592 -6.67 3.86 10.84
CA TYR A 592 -5.54 4.26 11.66
C TYR A 592 -5.82 3.94 13.12
N GLY A 593 -4.79 3.51 13.86
CA GLY A 593 -4.83 3.41 15.31
C GLY A 593 -4.16 4.62 15.92
N ALA A 594 -4.82 5.27 16.87
CA ALA A 594 -4.30 6.43 17.56
C ALA A 594 -4.41 6.29 19.09
N THR A 595 -3.53 6.98 19.83
CA THR A 595 -3.69 7.17 21.27
C THR A 595 -4.81 8.18 21.56
N GLU A 596 -5.42 8.11 22.73
CA GLU A 596 -6.47 9.06 23.15
C GLU A 596 -5.96 10.51 23.26
N ARG A 597 -4.65 10.73 23.43
CA ARG A 597 -4.06 12.06 23.49
C ARG A 597 -3.94 12.74 22.12
N LEU A 598 -3.95 11.99 21.02
CA LEU A 598 -3.85 12.52 19.66
C LEU A 598 -5.23 12.97 19.16
N ASP A 599 -5.38 14.24 18.88
CA ASP A 599 -6.53 14.79 18.15
C ASP A 599 -6.12 15.06 16.71
N TRP A 600 -6.67 14.27 15.80
CA TRP A 600 -6.39 14.33 14.37
C TRP A 600 -7.55 13.77 13.55
N GLN A 601 -7.82 14.36 12.41
CA GLN A 601 -8.75 13.83 11.43
C GLN A 601 -8.01 13.38 10.18
N PRO A 602 -8.07 12.09 9.81
CA PRO A 602 -7.46 11.58 8.58
C PRO A 602 -7.99 12.31 7.35
N ARG A 603 -7.08 12.57 6.41
CA ARG A 603 -7.38 13.25 5.15
C ARG A 603 -7.68 12.25 4.03
N LEU A 604 -8.58 12.62 3.13
CA LEU A 604 -8.91 11.82 1.93
C LEU A 604 -7.72 11.65 0.97
N ASP A 605 -6.76 12.58 0.98
CA ASP A 605 -5.57 12.55 0.12
C ASP A 605 -4.42 11.71 0.69
N ASP A 606 -4.65 11.05 1.83
CA ASP A 606 -3.64 10.22 2.51
C ASP A 606 -2.35 11.02 2.85
N GLU A 607 -2.51 12.31 3.17
CA GLU A 607 -1.42 13.15 3.67
C GLU A 607 -1.43 13.20 5.20
N TYR A 608 -0.24 13.14 5.79
CA TYR A 608 -0.01 13.08 7.24
C TYR A 608 0.63 14.39 7.71
N LEU A 609 -0.16 15.46 7.72
CA LEU A 609 0.31 16.79 8.09
C LEU A 609 0.28 16.94 9.61
N VAL A 610 1.44 16.88 10.25
CA VAL A 610 1.60 17.05 11.70
C VAL A 610 1.14 18.44 12.15
N SER A 611 1.17 19.45 11.27
CA SER A 611 0.62 20.78 11.51
C SER A 611 -0.90 20.80 11.72
N GLU A 612 -1.62 19.76 11.27
CA GLU A 612 -3.07 19.58 11.47
C GLU A 612 -3.39 18.70 12.70
N MET A 613 -2.38 18.24 13.42
CA MET A 613 -2.51 17.43 14.64
C MET A 613 -2.41 18.29 15.89
N SER A 614 -3.03 17.81 16.99
CA SER A 614 -2.83 18.38 18.32
C SER A 614 -2.79 17.29 19.39
N LEU A 615 -2.19 17.59 20.53
CA LEU A 615 -2.13 16.71 21.70
C LEU A 615 -2.99 17.29 22.82
N ASN A 616 -3.88 16.44 23.40
CA ASN A 616 -4.76 16.75 24.52
C ASN A 616 -4.06 16.58 25.86
#